data_55d282a6f1070cbf84cc4a40f3d31875
#
_entry.id   55d282a6f1070cbf84cc4a40f3d31875
#
_cell.length_a   1.000
_cell.length_b   1.000
_cell.length_c   1.000
_cell.angle_alpha   90.00
_cell.angle_beta   90.00
_cell.angle_gamma   90.00
#
_symmetry.space_group_name_H-M   'P 1'
#
loop_
_entity.id
_entity.type
_entity.pdbx_description
1 polymer ?
#
loop_
_entity_poly.entity_id
_entity_poly.type
_entity_poly.pdbx_seq_one_letter_code
_entity_poly.pdbx_strand_id
1 'polypeptide(L)'
;MKQDGLTHLLYTERKLRCLTKVGFVELLSEYGLFLAKIVTVVVAIAVIVMLIVNATQRKRQRGELRVINLSEQYKEMKEDLAMSLLDSHQQKLWHKAQKKKHKLEAKAAKAKAKLGENTSSGKPRVWVLDFKGSMDAHEVSALREEVTAVLAVVKPQDQVVIRLESPGGVVHGYGLAASQLQRLRDKQIPLTVTVDKVAASGGYMMACVADKIVSAPFAIVGSIGVVAQIPNFNRFLKGKDIDIELHTAGQYKRTLTLLGENTEEGRQKFREDLNETHHLFKDFVHRMRPTLDIEQVATGEHWFGQQALENGLVDEIN
;
A
#
# COMPACT_ATOMS: atom_id res chain seq x y z
N MET A 1 7.32 91.97 12.85
CA MET A 1 6.14 91.09 13.04
C MET A 1 5.84 90.17 11.80
N LYS A 2 6.81 89.54 11.20
CA LYS A 2 6.56 88.55 10.10
C LYS A 2 7.34 87.24 10.24
N GLN A 3 8.16 87.04 11.30
CA GLN A 3 8.97 85.84 11.52
C GLN A 3 8.32 84.80 12.44
N ASP A 4 7.35 85.19 13.26
CA ASP A 4 6.76 84.29 14.27
C ASP A 4 5.67 83.39 13.69
N GLY A 5 5.03 83.76 12.57
CA GLY A 5 3.98 83.00 11.92
C GLY A 5 4.50 81.72 11.19
N LEU A 6 5.72 81.82 10.64
CA LEU A 6 6.27 80.69 9.84
C LEU A 6 6.81 79.55 10.73
N THR A 7 7.36 79.91 11.90
CA THR A 7 7.82 78.93 12.88
C THR A 7 6.67 78.19 13.54
N HIS A 8 5.53 78.85 13.74
CA HIS A 8 4.35 78.20 14.32
C HIS A 8 3.68 77.24 13.32
N LEU A 9 3.67 77.56 12.02
CA LEU A 9 3.14 76.69 10.98
C LEU A 9 4.00 75.41 10.80
N LEU A 10 5.31 75.56 10.79
CA LEU A 10 6.24 74.43 10.68
C LEU A 10 6.19 73.51 11.89
N TYR A 11 5.93 74.04 13.09
CA TYR A 11 5.79 73.28 14.32
C TYR A 11 4.48 72.46 14.33
N THR A 12 3.37 73.06 13.86
CA THR A 12 2.08 72.36 13.74
C THR A 12 2.10 71.27 12.67
N GLU A 13 2.72 71.51 11.48
CA GLU A 13 2.89 70.45 10.47
C GLU A 13 3.76 69.31 10.94
N ARG A 14 4.85 69.55 11.67
CA ARG A 14 5.65 68.52 12.25
C ARG A 14 4.88 67.66 13.29
N LYS A 15 4.06 68.32 14.12
CA LYS A 15 3.25 67.66 15.13
C LYS A 15 2.13 66.81 14.52
N LEU A 16 1.50 67.32 13.43
CA LEU A 16 0.52 66.51 12.67
C LEU A 16 1.16 65.29 11.97
N ARG A 17 2.33 65.45 11.36
CA ARG A 17 3.04 64.32 10.73
C ARG A 17 3.53 63.31 11.72
N CYS A 18 3.85 63.70 12.96
CA CYS A 18 4.24 62.79 14.01
C CYS A 18 3.03 62.00 14.54
N LEU A 19 1.88 62.65 14.71
CA LEU A 19 0.63 62.00 15.18
C LEU A 19 0.05 61.05 14.13
N THR A 20 0.13 61.38 12.85
CA THR A 20 -0.32 60.47 11.76
C THR A 20 0.63 59.27 11.61
N LYS A 21 1.93 59.43 11.80
CA LYS A 21 2.88 58.28 11.77
C LYS A 21 2.70 57.35 12.97
N VAL A 22 2.46 57.89 14.18
CA VAL A 22 2.24 57.05 15.38
C VAL A 22 0.96 56.24 15.26
N GLY A 23 -0.15 56.89 14.80
CA GLY A 23 -1.42 56.19 14.56
C GLY A 23 -1.34 55.11 13.48
N PHE A 24 -0.55 55.34 12.42
CA PHE A 24 -0.37 54.38 11.36
C PHE A 24 0.46 53.15 11.81
N VAL A 25 1.49 53.38 12.61
CA VAL A 25 2.32 52.31 13.22
C VAL A 25 1.53 51.45 14.24
N GLU A 26 0.68 52.12 15.05
CA GLU A 26 -0.21 51.40 15.97
C GLU A 26 -1.24 50.55 15.22
N LEU A 27 -1.85 51.07 14.18
CA LEU A 27 -2.81 50.37 13.35
C LEU A 27 -2.16 49.17 12.63
N LEU A 28 -0.93 49.30 12.13
CA LEU A 28 -0.16 48.23 11.52
C LEU A 28 0.22 47.17 12.55
N SER A 29 0.54 47.55 13.77
CA SER A 29 0.86 46.68 14.89
C SER A 29 -0.36 45.84 15.33
N GLU A 30 -1.52 46.48 15.47
CA GLU A 30 -2.77 45.78 15.81
C GLU A 30 -3.21 44.81 14.71
N TYR A 31 -3.09 45.23 13.45
CA TYR A 31 -3.38 44.36 12.31
C TYR A 31 -2.41 43.19 12.23
N GLY A 32 -1.13 43.44 12.48
CA GLY A 32 -0.10 42.37 12.57
C GLY A 32 -0.38 41.36 13.68
N LEU A 33 -0.77 41.83 14.86
CA LEU A 33 -1.18 40.98 15.98
C LEU A 33 -2.46 40.18 15.69
N PHE A 34 -3.44 40.79 15.02
CA PHE A 34 -4.67 40.13 14.60
C PHE A 34 -4.36 39.01 13.57
N LEU A 35 -3.53 39.32 12.55
CA LEU A 35 -3.10 38.35 11.57
C LEU A 35 -2.34 37.17 12.20
N ALA A 36 -1.42 37.47 13.15
CA ALA A 36 -0.68 36.44 13.87
C ALA A 36 -1.61 35.52 14.67
N LYS A 37 -2.65 36.05 15.32
CA LYS A 37 -3.67 35.25 16.04
C LYS A 37 -4.44 34.34 15.06
N ILE A 38 -4.85 34.85 13.91
CA ILE A 38 -5.55 34.05 12.90
C ILE A 38 -4.65 32.91 12.39
N VAL A 39 -3.40 33.20 12.04
CA VAL A 39 -2.44 32.20 11.60
C VAL A 39 -2.25 31.11 12.66
N THR A 40 -2.11 31.49 13.92
CA THR A 40 -1.97 30.53 15.03
C THR A 40 -3.18 29.62 15.16
N VAL A 41 -4.39 30.15 15.04
CA VAL A 41 -5.64 29.37 15.08
C VAL A 41 -5.74 28.42 13.89
N VAL A 42 -5.41 28.88 12.69
CA VAL A 42 -5.43 28.05 11.46
C VAL A 42 -4.42 26.91 11.57
N VAL A 43 -3.20 27.18 12.06
CA VAL A 43 -2.18 26.14 12.30
C VAL A 43 -2.65 25.15 13.35
N ALA A 44 -3.24 25.60 14.45
CA ALA A 44 -3.77 24.71 15.46
C ALA A 44 -4.88 23.79 14.90
N ILE A 45 -5.80 24.32 14.11
CA ILE A 45 -6.84 23.54 13.47
C ILE A 45 -6.22 22.54 12.48
N ALA A 46 -5.24 22.95 11.67
CA ALA A 46 -4.56 22.06 10.72
C ALA A 46 -3.84 20.91 11.44
N VAL A 47 -3.19 21.17 12.58
CA VAL A 47 -2.56 20.13 13.41
C VAL A 47 -3.61 19.17 13.99
N ILE A 48 -4.73 19.69 14.49
CA ILE A 48 -5.82 18.83 15.02
C ILE A 48 -6.39 17.94 13.92
N VAL A 49 -6.67 18.49 12.74
CA VAL A 49 -7.16 17.73 11.58
C VAL A 49 -6.12 16.67 11.18
N MET A 50 -4.85 17.01 11.13
CA MET A 50 -3.77 16.07 10.83
C MET A 50 -3.68 14.94 11.86
N LEU A 51 -3.85 15.24 13.15
CA LEU A 51 -3.89 14.23 14.21
C LEU A 51 -5.11 13.33 14.12
N ILE A 52 -6.28 13.87 13.80
CA ILE A 52 -7.51 13.09 13.60
C ILE A 52 -7.36 12.17 12.37
N VAL A 53 -6.85 12.69 11.24
CA VAL A 53 -6.62 11.90 10.02
C VAL A 53 -5.61 10.78 10.29
N ASN A 54 -4.48 11.08 10.97
CA ASN A 54 -3.49 10.08 11.36
C ASN A 54 -4.06 9.02 12.34
N ALA A 55 -4.87 9.43 13.32
CA ALA A 55 -5.52 8.50 14.24
C ALA A 55 -6.53 7.59 13.51
N THR A 56 -7.26 8.13 12.54
CA THR A 56 -8.21 7.37 11.71
C THR A 56 -7.49 6.42 10.76
N GLN A 57 -6.35 6.84 10.19
CA GLN A 57 -5.52 5.96 9.36
C GLN A 57 -4.88 4.84 10.19
N ARG A 58 -4.40 5.13 11.42
CA ARG A 58 -3.87 4.09 12.33
C ARG A 58 -4.94 3.08 12.77
N LYS A 59 -6.20 3.49 12.94
CA LYS A 59 -7.32 2.56 13.16
C LYS A 59 -7.61 1.67 11.95
N ARG A 60 -7.48 2.20 10.73
CA ARG A 60 -7.58 1.41 9.49
C ARG A 60 -6.43 0.42 9.29
N GLN A 61 -5.25 0.71 9.84
CA GLN A 61 -4.08 -0.19 9.78
C GLN A 61 -4.17 -1.39 10.74
N ARG A 62 -4.95 -1.30 11.83
CA ARG A 62 -5.38 -2.48 12.60
C ARG A 62 -6.68 -2.97 11.98
N GLY A 63 -6.54 -3.68 10.83
CA GLY A 63 -7.64 -4.08 9.98
C GLY A 63 -8.69 -4.86 10.77
N GLU A 64 -9.88 -4.32 10.83
CA GLU A 64 -11.06 -5.09 11.19
C GLU A 64 -11.25 -6.15 10.09
N LEU A 65 -11.04 -7.43 10.42
CA LEU A 65 -11.21 -8.52 9.46
C LEU A 65 -12.66 -8.51 8.96
N ARG A 66 -12.85 -8.16 7.70
CA ARG A 66 -14.16 -8.10 7.07
C ARG A 66 -14.33 -9.24 6.10
N VAL A 67 -15.22 -10.16 6.42
CA VAL A 67 -15.57 -11.29 5.55
C VAL A 67 -16.79 -10.91 4.71
N ILE A 68 -16.68 -11.02 3.39
CA ILE A 68 -17.75 -10.72 2.43
C ILE A 68 -18.05 -11.98 1.62
N ASN A 69 -19.33 -12.31 1.49
CA ASN A 69 -19.77 -13.39 0.59
C ASN A 69 -19.84 -12.88 -0.86
N LEU A 70 -18.75 -13.04 -1.61
CA LEU A 70 -18.69 -12.58 -3.00
C LEU A 70 -19.73 -13.25 -3.90
N SER A 71 -20.03 -14.53 -3.67
CA SER A 71 -21.04 -15.25 -4.47
C SER A 71 -22.43 -14.65 -4.30
N GLU A 72 -22.78 -14.20 -3.09
CA GLU A 72 -24.04 -13.53 -2.82
C GLU A 72 -24.07 -12.12 -3.44
N GLN A 73 -22.98 -11.39 -3.29
CA GLN A 73 -22.85 -10.05 -3.88
C GLN A 73 -22.99 -10.08 -5.41
N TYR A 74 -22.35 -11.02 -6.09
CA TYR A 74 -22.49 -11.17 -7.55
C TYR A 74 -23.88 -11.62 -7.97
N LYS A 75 -24.55 -12.43 -7.15
CA LYS A 75 -25.93 -12.84 -7.38
C LYS A 75 -26.87 -11.65 -7.29
N GLU A 76 -26.75 -10.85 -6.24
CA GLU A 76 -27.53 -9.62 -6.05
C GLU A 76 -27.32 -8.65 -7.23
N MET A 77 -26.07 -8.41 -7.62
CA MET A 77 -25.73 -7.55 -8.78
C MET A 77 -26.38 -8.06 -10.07
N LYS A 78 -26.34 -9.37 -10.29
CA LYS A 78 -26.99 -9.99 -11.46
C LYS A 78 -28.50 -9.83 -11.43
N GLU A 79 -29.13 -9.98 -10.26
CA GLU A 79 -30.56 -9.80 -10.06
C GLU A 79 -30.97 -8.35 -10.29
N ASP A 80 -30.20 -7.38 -9.78
CA ASP A 80 -30.43 -5.95 -9.98
C ASP A 80 -30.32 -5.53 -11.46
N LEU A 81 -29.28 -6.03 -12.15
CA LEU A 81 -29.14 -5.80 -13.58
C LEU A 81 -30.30 -6.41 -14.38
N ALA A 82 -30.71 -7.66 -14.07
CA ALA A 82 -31.84 -8.29 -14.72
C ALA A 82 -33.14 -7.50 -14.47
N MET A 83 -33.33 -6.99 -13.27
CA MET A 83 -34.50 -6.19 -12.90
C MET A 83 -34.54 -4.84 -13.63
N SER A 84 -33.39 -4.20 -13.85
CA SER A 84 -33.30 -2.91 -14.57
C SER A 84 -33.73 -2.99 -16.04
N LEU A 85 -33.69 -4.17 -16.62
CA LEU A 85 -34.10 -4.42 -18.01
C LEU A 85 -35.62 -4.69 -18.18
N LEU A 86 -36.36 -4.83 -17.06
CA LEU A 86 -37.79 -5.14 -17.04
C LEU A 86 -38.64 -3.86 -16.94
N ASP A 87 -39.82 -3.87 -17.55
CA ASP A 87 -40.81 -2.82 -17.35
C ASP A 87 -41.46 -2.90 -15.95
N SER A 88 -42.17 -1.85 -15.54
CA SER A 88 -42.77 -1.75 -14.21
C SER A 88 -43.76 -2.87 -13.85
N HIS A 89 -44.41 -3.47 -14.85
CA HIS A 89 -45.31 -4.59 -14.65
C HIS A 89 -44.54 -5.90 -14.47
N GLN A 90 -43.52 -6.12 -15.30
CA GLN A 90 -42.65 -7.28 -15.23
C GLN A 90 -41.84 -7.28 -13.92
N GLN A 91 -41.35 -6.12 -13.45
CA GLN A 91 -40.68 -6.00 -12.17
C GLN A 91 -41.54 -6.48 -10.99
N LYS A 92 -42.84 -6.13 -10.98
CA LYS A 92 -43.77 -6.62 -9.94
C LYS A 92 -43.95 -8.13 -9.95
N LEU A 93 -44.03 -8.72 -11.15
CA LEU A 93 -44.15 -10.17 -11.30
C LEU A 93 -42.87 -10.87 -10.87
N TRP A 94 -41.72 -10.32 -11.26
CA TRP A 94 -40.41 -10.83 -10.88
C TRP A 94 -40.19 -10.83 -9.34
N HIS A 95 -40.51 -9.72 -8.67
CA HIS A 95 -40.47 -9.66 -7.21
C HIS A 95 -41.38 -10.71 -6.52
N LYS A 96 -42.58 -10.96 -7.05
CA LYS A 96 -43.45 -12.01 -6.52
C LYS A 96 -42.85 -13.41 -6.71
N ALA A 97 -42.25 -13.66 -7.86
CA ALA A 97 -41.58 -14.92 -8.15
C ALA A 97 -40.36 -15.16 -7.27
N GLN A 98 -39.51 -14.15 -7.08
CA GLN A 98 -38.34 -14.21 -6.19
C GLN A 98 -38.77 -14.46 -4.72
N LYS A 99 -39.73 -13.73 -4.23
CA LYS A 99 -40.24 -13.94 -2.86
C LYS A 99 -40.80 -15.36 -2.64
N LYS A 100 -41.44 -15.94 -3.66
CA LYS A 100 -41.91 -17.33 -3.61
C LYS A 100 -40.74 -18.32 -3.62
N LYS A 101 -39.71 -18.08 -4.44
CA LYS A 101 -38.50 -18.88 -4.52
C LYS A 101 -37.75 -18.87 -3.18
N HIS A 102 -37.46 -17.71 -2.63
CA HIS A 102 -36.80 -17.59 -1.31
C HIS A 102 -37.58 -18.28 -0.16
N LYS A 103 -38.94 -18.20 -0.18
CA LYS A 103 -39.74 -18.94 0.79
C LYS A 103 -39.63 -20.46 0.66
N LEU A 104 -39.54 -20.97 -0.59
CA LEU A 104 -39.39 -22.39 -0.84
C LEU A 104 -38.00 -22.86 -0.42
N GLU A 105 -36.94 -22.11 -0.78
CA GLU A 105 -35.57 -22.38 -0.38
C GLU A 105 -35.39 -22.39 1.14
N ALA A 106 -35.96 -21.38 1.84
CA ALA A 106 -35.93 -21.32 3.30
C ALA A 106 -36.66 -22.50 3.95
N LYS A 107 -37.79 -22.95 3.36
CA LYS A 107 -38.53 -24.15 3.85
C LYS A 107 -37.70 -25.41 3.62
N ALA A 108 -37.10 -25.56 2.45
CA ALA A 108 -36.23 -26.70 2.10
C ALA A 108 -34.98 -26.74 3.02
N ALA A 109 -34.35 -25.60 3.28
CA ALA A 109 -33.23 -25.50 4.20
C ALA A 109 -33.61 -25.89 5.65
N LYS A 110 -34.77 -25.41 6.13
CA LYS A 110 -35.31 -25.80 7.45
C LYS A 110 -35.64 -27.28 7.56
N ALA A 111 -36.19 -27.88 6.49
CA ALA A 111 -36.50 -29.31 6.47
C ALA A 111 -35.21 -30.16 6.52
N LYS A 112 -34.17 -29.80 5.74
CA LYS A 112 -32.85 -30.45 5.75
C LYS A 112 -32.14 -30.33 7.10
N ALA A 113 -32.21 -29.14 7.73
CA ALA A 113 -31.66 -28.92 9.07
C ALA A 113 -32.35 -29.79 10.15
N LYS A 114 -33.66 -30.04 10.02
CA LYS A 114 -34.39 -30.93 10.93
C LYS A 114 -34.06 -32.41 10.76
N LEU A 115 -33.61 -32.80 9.56
CA LEU A 115 -33.16 -34.18 9.27
C LEU A 115 -31.72 -34.44 9.70
N GLY A 116 -31.07 -33.49 10.38
CA GLY A 116 -29.67 -33.62 10.80
C GLY A 116 -28.64 -33.57 9.66
N GLU A 117 -29.08 -33.33 8.42
CA GLU A 117 -28.20 -33.07 7.30
C GLU A 117 -27.61 -31.68 7.46
N ASN A 118 -26.38 -31.64 8.03
CA ASN A 118 -25.58 -30.40 8.09
C ASN A 118 -25.25 -29.96 6.68
N THR A 119 -26.09 -29.12 6.09
CA THR A 119 -25.96 -28.63 4.71
C THR A 119 -24.77 -27.69 4.50
N SER A 120 -24.00 -27.40 5.55
CA SER A 120 -22.79 -26.56 5.46
C SER A 120 -21.50 -27.33 5.15
N SER A 121 -21.55 -28.65 4.96
CA SER A 121 -20.32 -29.46 5.01
C SER A 121 -19.80 -29.99 3.67
N GLY A 122 -20.27 -29.56 2.52
CA GLY A 122 -19.91 -30.26 1.30
C GLY A 122 -19.32 -29.47 0.14
N LYS A 123 -19.53 -28.17 0.06
CA LYS A 123 -19.03 -27.41 -1.08
C LYS A 123 -17.66 -26.78 -0.77
N PRO A 124 -16.66 -27.00 -1.63
CA PRO A 124 -15.37 -26.30 -1.51
C PRO A 124 -15.60 -24.78 -1.56
N ARG A 125 -14.82 -24.07 -0.76
CA ARG A 125 -14.82 -22.61 -0.70
C ARG A 125 -13.58 -22.07 -1.36
N VAL A 126 -13.72 -20.89 -1.97
CA VAL A 126 -12.60 -20.09 -2.45
C VAL A 126 -12.47 -18.87 -1.54
N TRP A 127 -11.37 -18.81 -0.81
CA TRP A 127 -11.01 -17.67 0.02
C TRP A 127 -10.24 -16.68 -0.82
N VAL A 128 -10.76 -15.47 -1.00
CA VAL A 128 -10.11 -14.42 -1.79
C VAL A 128 -9.54 -13.39 -0.85
N LEU A 129 -8.23 -13.16 -0.93
CA LEU A 129 -7.51 -12.13 -0.20
C LEU A 129 -6.96 -11.09 -1.19
N ASP A 130 -6.98 -9.84 -0.79
CA ASP A 130 -6.46 -8.74 -1.60
C ASP A 130 -5.15 -8.24 -1.01
N PHE A 131 -4.11 -8.19 -1.84
CA PHE A 131 -2.85 -7.57 -1.42
C PHE A 131 -2.44 -6.49 -2.44
N LYS A 132 -2.52 -5.24 -1.99
CA LYS A 132 -2.04 -4.10 -2.74
C LYS A 132 -0.85 -3.49 -2.01
N GLY A 133 0.35 -3.93 -2.41
CA GLY A 133 1.57 -3.63 -1.69
C GLY A 133 2.16 -2.27 -2.00
N SER A 134 2.61 -1.59 -0.95
CA SER A 134 3.39 -0.37 -0.98
C SER A 134 4.90 -0.65 -0.93
N MET A 135 5.72 0.38 -1.13
CA MET A 135 7.18 0.27 -1.12
C MET A 135 7.74 -0.25 0.23
N ASP A 136 7.14 0.14 1.33
CA ASP A 136 7.51 -0.27 2.70
C ASP A 136 6.80 -1.53 3.19
N ALA A 137 5.91 -2.11 2.37
CA ALA A 137 5.18 -3.35 2.64
C ALA A 137 4.40 -3.35 3.98
N HIS A 138 3.86 -2.21 4.41
CA HIS A 138 3.13 -2.12 5.67
C HIS A 138 1.84 -2.97 5.69
N GLU A 139 1.29 -3.32 4.53
CA GLU A 139 0.11 -4.17 4.35
C GLU A 139 0.34 -5.62 4.82
N VAL A 140 1.60 -6.01 4.98
CA VAL A 140 1.98 -7.36 5.42
C VAL A 140 1.39 -7.71 6.79
N SER A 141 1.21 -6.74 7.66
CA SER A 141 0.56 -6.95 8.97
C SER A 141 -0.89 -7.42 8.83
N ALA A 142 -1.66 -6.82 7.91
CA ALA A 142 -3.02 -7.22 7.60
C ALA A 142 -3.06 -8.61 6.95
N LEU A 143 -2.22 -8.84 5.93
CA LEU A 143 -2.09 -10.15 5.28
C LEU A 143 -1.82 -11.27 6.29
N ARG A 144 -0.96 -11.04 7.28
CA ARG A 144 -0.65 -12.02 8.34
C ARG A 144 -1.89 -12.37 9.16
N GLU A 145 -2.72 -11.39 9.50
CA GLU A 145 -3.97 -11.59 10.24
C GLU A 145 -4.98 -12.35 9.38
N GLU A 146 -5.14 -11.95 8.11
CA GLU A 146 -6.03 -12.61 7.15
C GLU A 146 -5.65 -14.07 6.90
N VAL A 147 -4.38 -14.35 6.62
CA VAL A 147 -3.86 -15.71 6.45
C VAL A 147 -4.08 -16.54 7.71
N THR A 148 -3.86 -15.96 8.90
CA THR A 148 -4.08 -16.65 10.16
C THR A 148 -5.58 -16.98 10.37
N ALA A 149 -6.48 -16.05 10.03
CA ALA A 149 -7.91 -16.28 10.11
C ALA A 149 -8.38 -17.36 9.13
N VAL A 150 -7.90 -17.32 7.90
CA VAL A 150 -8.19 -18.35 6.89
C VAL A 150 -7.72 -19.71 7.37
N LEU A 151 -6.47 -19.83 7.84
CA LEU A 151 -5.89 -21.08 8.35
C LEU A 151 -6.66 -21.68 9.54
N ALA A 152 -7.35 -20.85 10.32
CA ALA A 152 -8.17 -21.30 11.44
C ALA A 152 -9.48 -21.99 11.01
N VAL A 153 -9.97 -21.73 9.78
CA VAL A 153 -11.29 -22.19 9.31
C VAL A 153 -11.29 -22.94 7.98
N VAL A 154 -10.18 -22.90 7.24
CA VAL A 154 -10.01 -23.54 5.94
C VAL A 154 -10.11 -25.05 6.06
N LYS A 155 -10.74 -25.70 5.08
CA LYS A 155 -10.86 -27.15 4.96
C LYS A 155 -9.95 -27.68 3.84
N PRO A 156 -9.59 -28.95 3.82
CA PRO A 156 -8.69 -29.52 2.79
C PRO A 156 -9.18 -29.36 1.35
N GLN A 157 -10.51 -29.25 1.12
CA GLN A 157 -11.10 -29.04 -0.20
C GLN A 157 -11.20 -27.56 -0.61
N ASP A 158 -10.92 -26.64 0.31
CA ASP A 158 -10.97 -25.21 0.05
C ASP A 158 -9.71 -24.76 -0.71
N GLN A 159 -9.78 -23.61 -1.35
CA GLN A 159 -8.70 -22.97 -2.09
C GLN A 159 -8.54 -21.52 -1.63
N VAL A 160 -7.33 -20.99 -1.79
CA VAL A 160 -7.04 -19.58 -1.53
C VAL A 160 -6.62 -18.90 -2.84
N VAL A 161 -7.18 -17.75 -3.10
CA VAL A 161 -6.80 -16.88 -4.23
C VAL A 161 -6.31 -15.56 -3.65
N ILE A 162 -5.12 -15.14 -4.04
CA ILE A 162 -4.58 -13.81 -3.73
C ILE A 162 -4.69 -12.94 -4.98
N ARG A 163 -5.45 -11.85 -4.90
CA ARG A 163 -5.40 -10.80 -5.93
C ARG A 163 -4.24 -9.87 -5.58
N LEU A 164 -3.17 -10.00 -6.32
CA LEU A 164 -1.89 -9.33 -6.04
C LEU A 164 -1.68 -8.13 -6.97
N GLU A 165 -1.48 -6.96 -6.39
CA GLU A 165 -1.03 -5.76 -7.09
C GLU A 165 0.15 -5.17 -6.30
N SER A 166 1.39 -5.34 -6.79
CA SER A 166 2.57 -4.81 -6.11
C SER A 166 3.77 -4.61 -7.04
N PRO A 167 4.37 -3.41 -7.05
CA PRO A 167 5.63 -3.15 -7.75
C PRO A 167 6.85 -3.68 -6.98
N GLY A 168 6.67 -4.24 -5.78
CA GLY A 168 7.74 -4.59 -4.86
C GLY A 168 8.16 -3.45 -3.93
N GLY A 169 9.27 -3.65 -3.23
CA GLY A 169 9.78 -2.69 -2.24
C GLY A 169 10.83 -3.32 -1.34
N VAL A 170 10.85 -2.93 -0.06
CA VAL A 170 11.86 -3.38 0.90
C VAL A 170 11.88 -4.90 1.07
N VAL A 171 13.06 -5.48 0.93
CA VAL A 171 13.28 -6.94 0.86
C VAL A 171 12.72 -7.67 2.09
N HIS A 172 12.99 -7.16 3.31
CA HIS A 172 12.53 -7.80 4.53
C HIS A 172 10.99 -7.77 4.70
N GLY A 173 10.33 -6.72 4.19
CA GLY A 173 8.88 -6.61 4.21
C GLY A 173 8.23 -7.63 3.27
N TYR A 174 8.69 -7.70 2.03
CA TYR A 174 8.18 -8.65 1.04
C TYR A 174 8.59 -10.09 1.33
N GLY A 175 9.78 -10.31 1.90
CA GLY A 175 10.18 -11.61 2.41
C GLY A 175 9.23 -12.12 3.52
N LEU A 176 8.81 -11.23 4.43
CA LEU A 176 7.79 -11.55 5.42
C LEU A 176 6.43 -11.84 4.77
N ALA A 177 6.02 -11.06 3.75
CA ALA A 177 4.78 -11.32 3.01
C ALA A 177 4.79 -12.69 2.32
N ALA A 178 5.85 -13.02 1.61
CA ALA A 178 6.04 -14.33 0.99
C ALA A 178 5.98 -15.46 2.01
N SER A 179 6.58 -15.27 3.19
CA SER A 179 6.52 -16.27 4.27
C SER A 179 5.10 -16.47 4.83
N GLN A 180 4.24 -15.45 4.78
CA GLN A 180 2.83 -15.64 5.16
C GLN A 180 2.10 -16.54 4.14
N LEU A 181 2.34 -16.35 2.86
CA LEU A 181 1.77 -17.21 1.81
C LEU A 181 2.32 -18.65 1.91
N GLN A 182 3.61 -18.81 2.26
CA GLN A 182 4.20 -20.14 2.48
C GLN A 182 3.45 -20.93 3.54
N ARG A 183 2.90 -20.29 4.58
CA ARG A 183 2.09 -20.97 5.62
C ARG A 183 0.87 -21.70 5.06
N LEU A 184 0.27 -21.17 3.98
CA LEU A 184 -0.83 -21.84 3.26
C LEU A 184 -0.33 -23.09 2.54
N ARG A 185 0.81 -22.97 1.84
CA ARG A 185 1.47 -24.08 1.14
C ARG A 185 1.90 -25.19 2.10
N ASP A 186 2.48 -24.85 3.25
CA ASP A 186 2.89 -25.80 4.28
C ASP A 186 1.69 -26.60 4.84
N LYS A 187 0.49 -26.04 4.76
CA LYS A 187 -0.77 -26.73 5.10
C LYS A 187 -1.43 -27.42 3.92
N GLN A 188 -0.75 -27.45 2.75
CA GLN A 188 -1.24 -28.07 1.52
C GLN A 188 -2.58 -27.49 1.03
N ILE A 189 -2.81 -26.20 1.30
CA ILE A 189 -3.96 -25.46 0.78
C ILE A 189 -3.61 -24.94 -0.61
N PRO A 190 -4.37 -25.32 -1.65
CA PRO A 190 -4.13 -24.83 -3.00
C PRO A 190 -4.15 -23.31 -3.05
N LEU A 191 -3.05 -22.71 -3.51
CA LEU A 191 -2.86 -21.27 -3.58
C LEU A 191 -2.73 -20.81 -5.01
N THR A 192 -3.62 -19.92 -5.43
CA THR A 192 -3.54 -19.23 -6.74
C THR A 192 -3.28 -17.75 -6.51
N VAL A 193 -2.36 -17.18 -7.27
CA VAL A 193 -2.15 -15.73 -7.32
C VAL A 193 -2.65 -15.21 -8.66
N THR A 194 -3.47 -14.14 -8.63
CA THR A 194 -3.90 -13.42 -9.82
C THR A 194 -3.24 -12.06 -9.89
N VAL A 195 -2.74 -11.69 -11.07
CA VAL A 195 -2.00 -10.44 -11.33
C VAL A 195 -2.67 -9.68 -12.45
N ASP A 196 -3.46 -8.68 -12.09
CA ASP A 196 -4.17 -7.85 -13.09
C ASP A 196 -3.26 -6.76 -13.69
N LYS A 197 -2.35 -6.19 -12.89
CA LYS A 197 -1.51 -5.06 -13.32
C LYS A 197 -0.02 -5.25 -13.08
N VAL A 198 0.38 -5.65 -11.87
CA VAL A 198 1.79 -5.75 -11.51
C VAL A 198 2.04 -6.71 -10.37
N ALA A 199 3.05 -7.58 -10.54
CA ALA A 199 3.70 -8.37 -9.50
C ALA A 199 5.21 -8.40 -9.80
N ALA A 200 5.92 -7.35 -9.41
CA ALA A 200 7.33 -7.15 -9.74
C ALA A 200 8.20 -7.12 -8.47
N SER A 201 9.46 -7.54 -8.59
CA SER A 201 10.43 -7.54 -7.49
C SER A 201 9.87 -8.28 -6.25
N GLY A 202 9.74 -7.61 -5.11
CA GLY A 202 9.08 -8.17 -3.92
C GLY A 202 7.66 -8.69 -4.18
N GLY A 203 6.91 -8.08 -5.12
CA GLY A 203 5.61 -8.60 -5.57
C GLY A 203 5.74 -9.96 -6.22
N TYR A 204 6.77 -10.18 -7.06
CA TYR A 204 7.02 -11.50 -7.63
C TYR A 204 7.55 -12.51 -6.58
N MET A 205 8.31 -12.04 -5.60
CA MET A 205 8.69 -12.87 -4.44
C MET A 205 7.47 -13.44 -3.71
N MET A 206 6.36 -12.71 -3.66
CA MET A 206 5.10 -13.23 -3.14
C MET A 206 4.42 -14.17 -4.16
N ALA A 207 4.35 -13.75 -5.43
CA ALA A 207 3.64 -14.51 -6.46
C ALA A 207 4.23 -15.90 -6.67
N CYS A 208 5.56 -16.04 -6.69
CA CYS A 208 6.24 -17.31 -6.96
C CYS A 208 5.97 -18.41 -5.90
N VAL A 209 5.45 -18.04 -4.71
CA VAL A 209 5.03 -19.00 -3.68
C VAL A 209 3.79 -19.80 -4.09
N ALA A 210 2.96 -19.27 -4.99
CA ALA A 210 1.71 -19.91 -5.38
C ALA A 210 1.90 -21.23 -6.15
N ASP A 211 0.90 -22.11 -6.08
CA ASP A 211 0.81 -23.30 -6.95
C ASP A 211 0.53 -22.90 -8.39
N LYS A 212 -0.23 -21.81 -8.57
CA LYS A 212 -0.62 -21.29 -9.87
C LYS A 212 -0.61 -19.77 -9.88
N ILE A 213 -0.02 -19.20 -10.92
CA ILE A 213 -0.01 -17.74 -11.16
C ILE A 213 -0.79 -17.48 -12.45
N VAL A 214 -1.85 -16.68 -12.35
CA VAL A 214 -2.66 -16.24 -13.49
C VAL A 214 -2.43 -14.75 -13.69
N SER A 215 -2.08 -14.35 -14.90
CA SER A 215 -1.72 -12.96 -15.20
C SER A 215 -2.57 -12.40 -16.33
N ALA A 216 -2.90 -11.11 -16.25
CA ALA A 216 -3.41 -10.38 -17.42
C ALA A 216 -2.30 -10.23 -18.48
N PRO A 217 -2.65 -10.17 -19.79
CA PRO A 217 -1.66 -10.15 -20.87
C PRO A 217 -0.63 -9.02 -20.79
N PHE A 218 -1.03 -7.85 -20.26
CA PHE A 218 -0.18 -6.68 -20.11
C PHE A 218 0.23 -6.40 -18.66
N ALA A 219 -0.01 -7.30 -17.73
CA ALA A 219 0.51 -7.16 -16.37
C ALA A 219 2.04 -7.21 -16.38
N ILE A 220 2.66 -6.40 -15.54
CA ILE A 220 4.11 -6.36 -15.37
C ILE A 220 4.50 -7.41 -14.32
N VAL A 221 5.38 -8.36 -14.71
CA VAL A 221 5.79 -9.49 -13.87
C VAL A 221 7.32 -9.62 -13.88
N GLY A 222 7.90 -10.17 -12.82
CA GLY A 222 9.34 -10.42 -12.75
C GLY A 222 10.08 -9.32 -12.01
N SER A 223 11.01 -8.61 -12.67
CA SER A 223 11.91 -7.65 -12.01
C SER A 223 12.64 -8.31 -10.82
N ILE A 224 13.18 -9.52 -11.06
CA ILE A 224 13.93 -10.27 -10.07
C ILE A 224 15.35 -9.68 -9.99
N GLY A 225 15.46 -8.65 -9.17
CA GLY A 225 16.68 -7.88 -8.99
C GLY A 225 16.64 -7.06 -7.71
N VAL A 226 17.77 -6.44 -7.38
CA VAL A 226 17.92 -5.57 -6.21
C VAL A 226 18.52 -4.24 -6.65
N VAL A 227 17.94 -3.15 -6.20
CA VAL A 227 18.45 -1.81 -6.46
C VAL A 227 18.54 -1.03 -5.14
N ALA A 228 19.61 -0.24 -4.99
CA ALA A 228 19.72 0.76 -3.95
C ALA A 228 20.18 2.09 -4.53
N GLN A 229 19.51 3.16 -4.19
CA GLN A 229 19.85 4.51 -4.60
C GLN A 229 20.10 5.36 -3.36
N ILE A 230 21.33 5.81 -3.18
CA ILE A 230 21.77 6.58 -2.02
C ILE A 230 22.32 7.93 -2.50
N PRO A 231 21.63 9.06 -2.28
CA PRO A 231 22.21 10.38 -2.51
C PRO A 231 23.35 10.62 -1.52
N ASN A 232 24.39 11.34 -1.94
CA ASN A 232 25.46 11.76 -1.04
C ASN A 232 25.66 13.28 -1.11
N PHE A 233 25.46 13.95 0.00
CA PHE A 233 25.55 15.41 0.15
C PHE A 233 26.89 15.86 0.75
N ASN A 234 27.86 14.98 0.95
CA ASN A 234 29.13 15.31 1.61
C ASN A 234 29.86 16.49 0.94
N ARG A 235 29.99 16.50 -0.40
CA ARG A 235 30.65 17.61 -1.13
C ARG A 235 29.92 18.94 -0.98
N PHE A 236 28.58 18.92 -0.91
CA PHE A 236 27.79 20.13 -0.69
C PHE A 236 28.02 20.70 0.72
N LEU A 237 28.07 19.85 1.73
CA LEU A 237 28.32 20.23 3.12
C LEU A 237 29.74 20.77 3.29
N LYS A 238 30.75 20.09 2.76
CA LYS A 238 32.14 20.56 2.76
C LYS A 238 32.28 21.95 2.07
N GLY A 239 31.53 22.20 1.01
CA GLY A 239 31.48 23.51 0.35
C GLY A 239 30.77 24.62 1.17
N LYS A 240 30.22 24.28 2.32
CA LYS A 240 29.59 25.17 3.30
C LYS A 240 30.33 25.19 4.64
N ASP A 241 31.55 24.68 4.66
CA ASP A 241 32.39 24.56 5.87
C ASP A 241 31.70 23.76 7.00
N ILE A 242 30.92 22.74 6.61
CA ILE A 242 30.24 21.82 7.53
C ILE A 242 30.90 20.45 7.41
N ASP A 243 31.56 20.01 8.47
CA ASP A 243 32.12 18.66 8.59
C ASP A 243 31.15 17.73 9.31
N ILE A 244 31.11 16.47 8.87
CA ILE A 244 30.33 15.41 9.50
C ILE A 244 31.27 14.37 10.07
N GLU A 245 31.24 14.19 11.38
CA GLU A 245 31.97 13.15 12.07
C GLU A 245 31.09 11.91 12.24
N LEU A 246 31.54 10.79 11.70
CA LEU A 246 30.86 9.50 11.79
C LEU A 246 31.67 8.54 12.66
N HIS A 247 31.19 8.29 13.88
CA HIS A 247 31.78 7.34 14.81
C HIS A 247 31.03 6.02 14.77
N THR A 248 31.70 4.92 14.42
CA THR A 248 31.11 3.60 14.37
C THR A 248 31.98 2.57 15.11
N ALA A 249 31.35 1.59 15.70
CA ALA A 249 32.01 0.38 16.20
C ALA A 249 31.58 -0.80 15.32
N GLY A 250 32.56 -1.55 14.81
CA GLY A 250 32.40 -2.58 13.79
C GLY A 250 32.70 -2.07 12.38
N GLN A 251 33.59 -2.79 11.65
CA GLN A 251 34.17 -2.41 10.39
C GLN A 251 33.13 -2.03 9.32
N TYR A 252 32.01 -2.79 9.25
CA TYR A 252 30.97 -2.62 8.24
C TYR A 252 29.65 -2.15 8.82
N LYS A 253 29.67 -1.47 10.00
CA LYS A 253 28.44 -0.96 10.60
C LYS A 253 27.75 0.09 9.72
N ARG A 254 28.53 0.83 8.93
CA ARG A 254 28.10 1.78 7.90
C ARG A 254 29.03 1.65 6.71
N THR A 255 28.55 1.15 5.62
CA THR A 255 29.28 1.04 4.35
C THR A 255 29.16 2.31 3.53
N LEU A 256 27.91 2.82 3.40
CA LEU A 256 27.59 4.09 2.75
C LEU A 256 26.77 5.00 3.65
N THR A 257 26.95 6.31 3.47
CA THR A 257 26.28 7.37 4.25
C THR A 257 25.80 8.49 3.33
N LEU A 258 24.73 9.16 3.75
CA LEU A 258 24.16 10.31 3.04
C LEU A 258 25.01 11.57 3.18
N LEU A 259 25.64 11.79 4.33
CA LEU A 259 26.26 13.05 4.70
C LEU A 259 27.78 12.96 4.83
N GLY A 260 28.30 11.85 5.32
CA GLY A 260 29.73 11.61 5.48
C GLY A 260 30.40 11.22 4.17
N GLU A 261 31.72 11.04 4.23
CA GLU A 261 32.53 10.58 3.12
C GLU A 261 32.31 9.07 2.89
N ASN A 262 32.11 8.69 1.61
CA ASN A 262 32.00 7.30 1.21
C ASN A 262 33.32 6.83 0.60
N THR A 263 33.93 5.84 1.21
CA THR A 263 35.18 5.22 0.74
C THR A 263 34.94 4.22 -0.37
N GLU A 264 35.96 3.88 -1.16
CA GLU A 264 35.83 2.83 -2.18
C GLU A 264 35.66 1.44 -1.57
N GLU A 265 36.30 1.16 -0.44
CA GLU A 265 36.07 -0.06 0.34
C GLU A 265 34.60 -0.18 0.77
N GLY A 266 34.01 0.90 1.30
CA GLY A 266 32.60 0.94 1.67
C GLY A 266 31.66 0.69 0.48
N ARG A 267 31.98 1.25 -0.71
CA ARG A 267 31.22 1.01 -1.96
C ARG A 267 31.33 -0.44 -2.41
N GLN A 268 32.53 -1.00 -2.33
CA GLN A 268 32.77 -2.40 -2.71
C GLN A 268 31.95 -3.33 -1.79
N LYS A 269 32.05 -3.14 -0.49
CA LYS A 269 31.27 -3.95 0.47
C LYS A 269 29.77 -3.79 0.25
N PHE A 270 29.29 -2.61 -0.04
CA PHE A 270 27.87 -2.38 -0.33
C PHE A 270 27.40 -3.10 -1.61
N ARG A 271 28.24 -3.15 -2.67
CA ARG A 271 27.93 -3.93 -3.87
C ARG A 271 27.88 -5.44 -3.56
N GLU A 272 28.77 -5.93 -2.72
CA GLU A 272 28.76 -7.34 -2.25
C GLU A 272 27.46 -7.66 -1.54
N ASP A 273 27.00 -6.81 -0.61
CA ASP A 273 25.74 -6.98 0.13
C ASP A 273 24.52 -6.98 -0.81
N LEU A 274 24.52 -6.13 -1.87
CA LEU A 274 23.49 -6.15 -2.90
C LEU A 274 23.51 -7.45 -3.71
N ASN A 275 24.68 -7.92 -4.12
CA ASN A 275 24.83 -9.17 -4.86
C ASN A 275 24.39 -10.38 -4.03
N GLU A 276 24.73 -10.42 -2.75
CA GLU A 276 24.29 -11.46 -1.83
C GLU A 276 22.75 -11.45 -1.70
N THR A 277 22.16 -10.28 -1.53
CA THR A 277 20.70 -10.14 -1.47
C THR A 277 20.04 -10.61 -2.77
N HIS A 278 20.60 -10.30 -3.92
CA HIS A 278 20.10 -10.77 -5.21
C HIS A 278 20.23 -12.29 -5.34
N HIS A 279 21.33 -12.86 -4.86
CA HIS A 279 21.51 -14.32 -4.85
C HIS A 279 20.46 -15.03 -3.99
N LEU A 280 20.21 -14.53 -2.78
CA LEU A 280 19.16 -15.04 -1.90
C LEU A 280 17.76 -14.94 -2.56
N PHE A 281 17.50 -13.90 -3.32
CA PHE A 281 16.24 -13.76 -4.05
C PHE A 281 16.14 -14.80 -5.18
N LYS A 282 17.19 -14.98 -5.98
CA LYS A 282 17.27 -16.00 -7.02
C LYS A 282 17.03 -17.42 -6.43
N ASP A 283 17.71 -17.76 -5.36
CA ASP A 283 17.58 -19.04 -4.68
C ASP A 283 16.16 -19.26 -4.15
N PHE A 284 15.54 -18.20 -3.63
CA PHE A 284 14.16 -18.27 -3.16
C PHE A 284 13.19 -18.55 -4.31
N VAL A 285 13.29 -17.82 -5.42
CA VAL A 285 12.44 -18.00 -6.60
C VAL A 285 12.65 -19.39 -7.19
N HIS A 286 13.89 -19.84 -7.36
CA HIS A 286 14.20 -21.16 -7.91
C HIS A 286 13.64 -22.29 -7.04
N ARG A 287 13.69 -22.15 -5.72
CA ARG A 287 13.09 -23.11 -4.79
C ARG A 287 11.57 -23.20 -4.92
N MET A 288 10.90 -22.07 -5.17
CA MET A 288 9.44 -22.01 -5.36
C MET A 288 9.02 -22.47 -6.75
N ARG A 289 9.85 -22.19 -7.75
CA ARG A 289 9.63 -22.47 -9.18
C ARG A 289 10.83 -23.24 -9.77
N PRO A 290 10.99 -24.54 -9.47
CA PRO A 290 12.21 -25.31 -9.85
C PRO A 290 12.41 -25.47 -11.35
N THR A 291 11.36 -25.35 -12.14
CA THR A 291 11.40 -25.48 -13.61
C THR A 291 11.78 -24.18 -14.32
N LEU A 292 11.86 -23.08 -13.58
CA LEU A 292 12.19 -21.76 -14.13
C LEU A 292 13.69 -21.64 -14.40
N ASP A 293 14.06 -21.21 -15.59
CA ASP A 293 15.43 -20.80 -15.89
C ASP A 293 15.74 -19.48 -15.19
N ILE A 294 16.25 -19.58 -13.95
CA ILE A 294 16.46 -18.43 -13.09
C ILE A 294 17.50 -17.45 -13.65
N GLU A 295 18.52 -17.94 -14.36
CA GLU A 295 19.57 -17.09 -14.92
C GLU A 295 19.03 -16.23 -16.08
N GLN A 296 18.09 -16.75 -16.84
CA GLN A 296 17.45 -16.00 -17.92
C GLN A 296 16.53 -14.89 -17.41
N VAL A 297 15.79 -15.13 -16.31
CA VAL A 297 14.74 -14.23 -15.87
C VAL A 297 15.10 -13.35 -14.66
N ALA A 298 16.22 -13.63 -13.99
CA ALA A 298 16.62 -12.88 -12.80
C ALA A 298 17.72 -11.82 -13.11
N THR A 299 17.57 -11.14 -14.23
CA THR A 299 18.45 -10.05 -14.67
C THR A 299 18.04 -8.68 -14.13
N GLY A 300 16.91 -8.60 -13.41
CA GLY A 300 16.28 -7.37 -12.95
C GLY A 300 15.28 -6.79 -13.96
N GLU A 301 15.13 -7.40 -15.13
CA GLU A 301 14.15 -7.01 -16.13
C GLU A 301 12.73 -7.42 -15.70
N HIS A 302 11.75 -6.74 -16.26
CA HIS A 302 10.35 -7.08 -16.13
C HIS A 302 9.78 -7.55 -17.47
N TRP A 303 8.73 -8.34 -17.41
CA TRP A 303 8.08 -8.96 -18.54
C TRP A 303 6.59 -8.63 -18.52
N PHE A 304 5.99 -8.42 -19.68
CA PHE A 304 4.53 -8.40 -19.77
C PHE A 304 3.97 -9.83 -19.63
N GLY A 305 2.73 -9.96 -19.16
CA GLY A 305 2.13 -11.25 -18.85
C GLY A 305 2.33 -12.30 -19.94
N GLN A 306 2.14 -11.94 -21.21
CA GLN A 306 2.35 -12.84 -22.33
C GLN A 306 3.80 -13.35 -22.42
N GLN A 307 4.76 -12.47 -22.29
CA GLN A 307 6.20 -12.81 -22.25
C GLN A 307 6.56 -13.59 -20.97
N ALA A 308 5.90 -13.25 -19.87
CA ALA A 308 6.10 -13.93 -18.60
C ALA A 308 5.62 -15.39 -18.66
N LEU A 309 4.56 -15.68 -19.43
CA LEU A 309 4.11 -17.05 -19.71
C LEU A 309 5.16 -17.83 -20.51
N GLU A 310 5.68 -17.22 -21.57
CA GLU A 310 6.72 -17.85 -22.42
C GLU A 310 8.00 -18.15 -21.63
N ASN A 311 8.36 -17.27 -20.70
CA ASN A 311 9.52 -17.41 -19.82
C ASN A 311 9.24 -18.29 -18.58
N GLY A 312 8.03 -18.82 -18.39
CA GLY A 312 7.68 -19.67 -17.24
C GLY A 312 7.47 -18.93 -15.93
N LEU A 313 7.44 -17.59 -15.93
CA LEU A 313 7.18 -16.78 -14.74
C LEU A 313 5.74 -16.86 -14.26
N VAL A 314 4.79 -17.10 -15.17
CA VAL A 314 3.36 -17.31 -14.88
C VAL A 314 2.87 -18.57 -15.56
N ASP A 315 1.73 -19.11 -15.11
CA ASP A 315 1.21 -20.40 -15.57
C ASP A 315 0.05 -20.26 -16.56
N GLU A 316 -0.65 -19.11 -16.55
CA GLU A 316 -1.83 -18.87 -17.38
C GLU A 316 -2.04 -17.39 -17.63
N ILE A 317 -2.58 -17.07 -18.80
CA ILE A 317 -3.03 -15.72 -19.15
C ILE A 317 -4.57 -15.73 -19.21
N ASN A 318 -5.18 -14.69 -18.61
CA ASN A 318 -6.63 -14.51 -18.60
C ASN A 318 -7.00 -13.02 -18.76
#